data_4aaacdf53001209b2affd4c8894fdd83
#
_entry.id   4aaacdf53001209b2affd4c8894fdd83
#
_cell.length_a   1.000
_cell.length_b   1.000
_cell.length_c   1.000
_cell.angle_alpha   90.00
_cell.angle_beta   90.00
_cell.angle_gamma   90.00
#
_symmetry.space_group_name_H-M   'P 1'
#
loop_
_entity.id
_entity.type
_entity.pdbx_description
1 polymer ?
#
loop_
_entity_poly.entity_id
_entity_poly.type
_entity_poly.pdbx_seq_one_letter_code
_entity_poly.pdbx_strand_id
1 'polypeptide(L)'
;MFETLKYRSSNGREIICADVITPPEGMVPQGIVQIVHGMCEHIGRYHDFMQFLAEHGYVVCAHDQIGHGRSAAVNGTGYFAPKDGWDCLVRDVRQLTILIRGRFPSLPVYLFGHSMGSFVSREYITRYKDLDGVILSGTGGSNPSAGAMAAVIRGMIPLKGEKFRSDWINDKMFGGFNQAFPEEESPFAWLTRDAAEVAKYEADPQCGFVFTLSGYADLMTLIGRVSGEKWARRVPVELPVYLFSGSCDPVGGMGKGVREVTNLLRQRGLHHLKMKLYPEGRHEMLNELCRQEVYDDVLAWLSRQKKV
;
A
#
# COMPACT_ATOMS: atom_id res chain seq x y z
N MET A 1 -14.63 16.99 -7.45
CA MET A 1 -13.74 18.17 -7.22
C MET A 1 -12.42 17.66 -6.67
N PHE A 2 -11.30 18.19 -7.15
CA PHE A 2 -9.94 17.83 -6.69
C PHE A 2 -9.41 18.88 -5.70
N GLU A 3 -8.80 18.42 -4.60
CA GLU A 3 -8.23 19.26 -3.55
C GLU A 3 -6.93 18.63 -3.01
N THR A 4 -5.95 19.45 -2.67
CA THR A 4 -4.74 19.01 -1.96
C THR A 4 -4.79 19.47 -0.51
N LEU A 5 -4.56 18.53 0.42
CA LEU A 5 -4.43 18.77 1.85
C LEU A 5 -2.97 18.63 2.28
N LYS A 6 -2.62 19.33 3.36
CA LYS A 6 -1.31 19.20 4.02
C LYS A 6 -1.50 19.08 5.51
N TYR A 7 -0.76 18.15 6.12
CA TYR A 7 -0.74 17.99 7.57
C TYR A 7 0.65 17.55 8.05
N ARG A 8 0.94 17.78 9.33
CA ARG A 8 2.24 17.40 9.91
C ARG A 8 2.33 15.88 10.08
N SER A 9 3.41 15.28 9.62
CA SER A 9 3.70 13.87 9.84
C SER A 9 3.88 13.55 11.34
N SER A 10 3.58 12.31 11.69
CA SER A 10 3.81 11.75 13.02
C SER A 10 5.29 11.71 13.43
N ASN A 11 6.22 11.83 12.47
CA ASN A 11 7.65 11.96 12.77
C ASN A 11 8.03 13.38 13.24
N GLY A 12 7.09 14.35 13.19
CA GLY A 12 7.26 15.72 13.66
C GLY A 12 8.10 16.63 12.77
N ARG A 13 8.60 16.14 11.63
CA ARG A 13 9.54 16.85 10.76
C ARG A 13 8.96 17.15 9.39
N GLU A 14 8.35 16.17 8.74
CA GLU A 14 7.75 16.30 7.41
C GLU A 14 6.35 16.88 7.44
N ILE A 15 5.98 17.46 6.29
CA ILE A 15 4.60 17.78 5.94
C ILE A 15 4.12 16.72 4.96
N ILE A 16 3.06 16.04 5.31
CA ILE A 16 2.38 15.08 4.45
C ILE A 16 1.50 15.83 3.46
N CYS A 17 1.64 15.50 2.19
CA CYS A 17 0.79 15.97 1.10
C CYS A 17 -0.23 14.89 0.74
N ALA A 18 -1.50 15.25 0.71
CA ALA A 18 -2.59 14.35 0.39
C ALA A 18 -3.49 14.97 -0.67
N ASP A 19 -4.02 14.15 -1.57
CA ASP A 19 -5.04 14.56 -2.53
C ASP A 19 -6.39 13.97 -2.14
N VAL A 20 -7.44 14.73 -2.37
CA VAL A 20 -8.84 14.34 -2.14
C VAL A 20 -9.62 14.61 -3.41
N ILE A 21 -10.35 13.61 -3.89
CA ILE A 21 -11.30 13.75 -4.99
C ILE A 21 -12.69 13.45 -4.44
N THR A 22 -13.59 14.41 -4.54
CA THR A 22 -15.00 14.23 -4.18
C THR A 22 -15.84 13.92 -5.40
N PRO A 23 -16.99 13.24 -5.23
CA PRO A 23 -17.96 13.03 -6.30
C PRO A 23 -18.35 14.32 -7.03
N PRO A 24 -18.87 14.22 -8.26
CA PRO A 24 -19.44 15.34 -8.99
C PRO A 24 -20.52 16.08 -8.17
N GLU A 25 -20.69 17.38 -8.45
CA GLU A 25 -21.72 18.19 -7.83
C GLU A 25 -23.12 17.58 -8.01
N GLY A 26 -23.91 17.58 -6.94
CA GLY A 26 -25.24 16.97 -6.92
C GLY A 26 -25.27 15.46 -6.62
N MET A 27 -24.14 14.79 -6.65
CA MET A 27 -24.06 13.37 -6.26
C MET A 27 -23.82 13.22 -4.75
N VAL A 28 -24.70 12.46 -4.08
CA VAL A 28 -24.56 12.17 -2.64
C VAL A 28 -23.44 11.15 -2.42
N PRO A 29 -22.41 11.46 -1.62
CA PRO A 29 -21.34 10.51 -1.33
C PRO A 29 -21.84 9.26 -0.60
N GLN A 30 -21.32 8.09 -0.99
CA GLN A 30 -21.72 6.78 -0.47
C GLN A 30 -20.73 6.19 0.54
N GLY A 31 -19.51 6.71 0.54
CA GLY A 31 -18.43 6.23 1.41
C GLY A 31 -17.11 6.93 1.09
N ILE A 32 -16.12 6.63 1.88
CA ILE A 32 -14.75 7.14 1.75
C ILE A 32 -13.84 5.98 1.39
N VAL A 33 -12.99 6.14 0.37
CA VAL A 33 -11.90 5.21 0.06
C VAL A 33 -10.58 5.94 0.30
N GLN A 34 -9.82 5.48 1.28
CA GLN A 34 -8.48 5.99 1.56
C GLN A 34 -7.44 5.05 0.97
N ILE A 35 -6.56 5.57 0.09
CA ILE A 35 -5.52 4.78 -0.59
C ILE A 35 -4.18 4.98 0.09
N VAL A 36 -3.45 3.87 0.30
CA VAL A 36 -2.07 3.80 0.80
C VAL A 36 -1.23 3.15 -0.27
N HIS A 37 -0.38 3.93 -0.93
CA HIS A 37 0.43 3.53 -2.07
C HIS A 37 1.59 2.59 -1.68
N GLY A 38 2.27 2.01 -2.66
CA GLY A 38 3.38 1.08 -2.49
C GLY A 38 4.73 1.75 -2.20
N MET A 39 5.78 0.96 -2.28
CA MET A 39 7.16 1.41 -2.15
C MET A 39 7.64 2.07 -3.43
N CYS A 40 8.45 3.14 -3.31
CA CYS A 40 9.12 3.81 -4.43
C CYS A 40 8.17 4.30 -5.53
N GLU A 41 7.02 4.81 -5.11
CA GLU A 41 6.01 5.43 -5.95
C GLU A 41 5.32 6.58 -5.22
N HIS A 42 4.28 7.17 -5.79
CA HIS A 42 3.54 8.29 -5.22
C HIS A 42 2.06 8.27 -5.63
N ILE A 43 1.23 9.10 -4.97
CA ILE A 43 -0.22 9.10 -5.17
C ILE A 43 -0.68 9.53 -6.56
N GLY A 44 0.14 10.28 -7.30
CA GLY A 44 -0.18 10.67 -8.68
C GLY A 44 -0.49 9.48 -9.60
N ARG A 45 0.08 8.31 -9.32
CA ARG A 45 -0.15 7.07 -10.06
C ARG A 45 -1.53 6.44 -9.81
N TYR A 46 -2.26 6.95 -8.82
CA TYR A 46 -3.60 6.48 -8.45
C TYR A 46 -4.72 7.42 -8.89
N HIS A 47 -4.41 8.57 -9.50
CA HIS A 47 -5.42 9.58 -9.83
C HIS A 47 -6.52 9.05 -10.75
N ASP A 48 -6.21 8.21 -11.74
CA ASP A 48 -7.22 7.62 -12.63
C ASP A 48 -8.20 6.73 -11.84
N PHE A 49 -7.68 5.91 -10.93
CA PHE A 49 -8.51 5.07 -10.07
C PHE A 49 -9.31 5.90 -9.05
N MET A 50 -8.70 6.95 -8.49
CA MET A 50 -9.38 7.87 -7.58
C MET A 50 -10.54 8.59 -8.29
N GLN A 51 -10.30 9.05 -9.52
CA GLN A 51 -11.31 9.70 -10.35
C GLN A 51 -12.45 8.73 -10.68
N PHE A 52 -12.12 7.50 -11.09
CA PHE A 52 -13.13 6.44 -11.35
C PHE A 52 -14.05 6.22 -10.14
N LEU A 53 -13.48 6.07 -8.95
CA LEU A 53 -14.28 5.86 -7.73
C LEU A 53 -15.10 7.10 -7.36
N ALA A 54 -14.56 8.30 -7.57
CA ALA A 54 -15.29 9.55 -7.31
C ALA A 54 -16.50 9.71 -8.24
N GLU A 55 -16.37 9.37 -9.52
CA GLU A 55 -17.47 9.34 -10.49
C GLU A 55 -18.56 8.31 -10.12
N HIS A 56 -18.21 7.32 -9.30
CA HIS A 56 -19.14 6.33 -8.76
C HIS A 56 -19.60 6.63 -7.32
N GLY A 57 -19.44 7.88 -6.86
CA GLY A 57 -20.02 8.36 -5.60
C GLY A 57 -19.17 8.12 -4.35
N TYR A 58 -17.87 7.88 -4.47
CA TYR A 58 -16.98 7.78 -3.31
C TYR A 58 -16.16 9.07 -3.14
N VAL A 59 -15.98 9.52 -1.91
CA VAL A 59 -14.92 10.44 -1.56
C VAL A 59 -13.63 9.64 -1.53
N VAL A 60 -12.64 10.00 -2.34
CA VAL A 60 -11.38 9.26 -2.41
C VAL A 60 -10.24 10.14 -1.93
N CYS A 61 -9.42 9.63 -1.02
CA CYS A 61 -8.24 10.34 -0.55
C CYS A 61 -7.01 9.44 -0.55
N ALA A 62 -5.85 10.04 -0.78
CA ALA A 62 -4.56 9.38 -0.73
C ALA A 62 -3.51 10.38 -0.26
N HIS A 63 -2.44 9.92 0.40
CA HIS A 63 -1.32 10.78 0.74
C HIS A 63 -0.01 10.18 0.25
N ASP A 64 0.91 11.03 -0.15
CA ASP A 64 2.30 10.63 -0.32
C ASP A 64 2.87 10.26 1.06
N GLN A 65 3.24 8.98 1.26
CA GLN A 65 3.81 8.53 2.52
C GLN A 65 5.14 9.23 2.81
N ILE A 66 5.57 9.28 4.06
CA ILE A 66 6.88 9.84 4.43
C ILE A 66 7.96 9.23 3.54
N GLY A 67 8.88 10.05 3.04
CA GLY A 67 9.96 9.60 2.16
C GLY A 67 9.51 9.25 0.75
N HIS A 68 8.30 9.67 0.34
CA HIS A 68 7.76 9.45 -1.00
C HIS A 68 7.14 10.74 -1.55
N GLY A 69 7.15 10.87 -2.88
CA GLY A 69 6.49 11.96 -3.59
C GLY A 69 6.75 13.34 -2.98
N ARG A 70 5.71 14.13 -2.83
CA ARG A 70 5.77 15.50 -2.27
C ARG A 70 6.05 15.53 -0.76
N SER A 71 5.88 14.41 -0.06
CA SER A 71 6.16 14.28 1.38
C SER A 71 7.63 13.93 1.69
N ALA A 72 8.50 13.85 0.68
CA ALA A 72 9.93 13.60 0.85
C ALA A 72 10.79 14.88 0.87
N ALA A 73 10.17 16.08 0.97
CA ALA A 73 10.84 17.36 0.72
C ALA A 73 11.96 17.71 1.73
N VAL A 74 11.87 17.23 2.97
CA VAL A 74 12.82 17.61 4.05
C VAL A 74 13.95 16.59 4.18
N ASN A 75 13.63 15.30 4.32
CA ASN A 75 14.62 14.26 4.61
C ASN A 75 15.04 13.44 3.38
N GLY A 76 14.41 13.66 2.23
CA GLY A 76 14.63 12.94 0.99
C GLY A 76 13.83 11.65 0.89
N THR A 77 13.94 10.99 -0.27
CA THR A 77 13.21 9.75 -0.56
C THR A 77 13.71 8.56 0.26
N GLY A 78 12.82 7.62 0.59
CA GLY A 78 13.14 6.35 1.23
C GLY A 78 13.66 6.45 2.68
N TYR A 79 13.44 7.58 3.36
CA TYR A 79 13.73 7.77 4.77
C TYR A 79 12.46 8.19 5.51
N PHE A 80 12.12 7.53 6.62
CA PHE A 80 10.86 7.78 7.32
C PHE A 80 11.04 8.52 8.64
N ALA A 81 11.91 8.05 9.53
CA ALA A 81 12.22 8.66 10.80
C ALA A 81 13.56 8.14 11.37
N PRO A 82 14.16 8.83 12.36
CA PRO A 82 15.33 8.32 13.05
C PRO A 82 15.07 7.03 13.84
N LYS A 83 13.84 6.85 14.29
CA LYS A 83 13.40 5.69 15.06
C LYS A 83 11.95 5.35 14.74
N ASP A 84 11.66 4.05 14.63
CA ASP A 84 10.31 3.50 14.43
C ASP A 84 9.54 4.17 13.28
N GLY A 85 10.21 4.43 12.14
CA GLY A 85 9.61 5.06 10.96
C GLY A 85 8.43 4.27 10.41
N TRP A 86 8.46 2.93 10.55
CA TRP A 86 7.32 2.06 10.22
C TRP A 86 6.04 2.43 11.01
N ASP A 87 6.20 2.88 12.26
CA ASP A 87 5.07 3.33 13.10
C ASP A 87 4.54 4.69 12.63
N CYS A 88 5.43 5.57 12.18
CA CYS A 88 5.03 6.85 11.58
C CYS A 88 4.20 6.65 10.32
N LEU A 89 4.56 5.71 9.44
CA LEU A 89 3.76 5.37 8.26
C LEU A 89 2.31 5.03 8.66
N VAL A 90 2.13 4.17 9.65
CA VAL A 90 0.78 3.74 10.11
C VAL A 90 0.01 4.90 10.76
N ARG A 91 0.68 5.73 11.56
CA ARG A 91 0.05 6.88 12.23
C ARG A 91 -0.34 7.98 11.27
N ASP A 92 0.42 8.20 10.20
CA ASP A 92 0.08 9.20 9.19
C ASP A 92 -1.13 8.78 8.35
N VAL A 93 -1.28 7.48 8.06
CA VAL A 93 -2.54 6.94 7.52
C VAL A 93 -3.70 7.26 8.47
N ARG A 94 -3.51 7.05 9.78
CA ARG A 94 -4.55 7.35 10.80
C ARG A 94 -4.91 8.82 10.86
N GLN A 95 -3.95 9.70 10.75
CA GLN A 95 -4.22 11.16 10.75
C GLN A 95 -5.10 11.55 9.56
N LEU A 96 -4.81 11.05 8.35
CA LEU A 96 -5.66 11.31 7.19
C LEU A 96 -7.08 10.75 7.39
N THR A 97 -7.21 9.52 7.92
CA THR A 97 -8.52 8.93 8.26
C THR A 97 -9.33 9.87 9.18
N ILE A 98 -8.71 10.41 10.23
CA ILE A 98 -9.37 11.33 11.18
C ILE A 98 -9.79 12.62 10.47
N LEU A 99 -8.90 13.22 9.66
CA LEU A 99 -9.18 14.46 8.95
C LEU A 99 -10.36 14.31 7.99
N ILE A 100 -10.40 13.23 7.21
CA ILE A 100 -11.46 13.00 6.22
C ILE A 100 -12.77 12.60 6.92
N ARG A 101 -12.72 11.79 7.97
CA ARG A 101 -13.92 11.52 8.80
C ARG A 101 -14.51 12.77 9.42
N GLY A 102 -13.68 13.70 9.87
CA GLY A 102 -14.15 14.97 10.40
C GLY A 102 -14.93 15.81 9.38
N ARG A 103 -14.61 15.67 8.09
CA ARG A 103 -15.30 16.33 6.99
C ARG A 103 -16.57 15.59 6.52
N PHE A 104 -16.58 14.25 6.66
CA PHE A 104 -17.67 13.37 6.20
C PHE A 104 -18.01 12.34 7.31
N PRO A 105 -18.57 12.80 8.46
CA PRO A 105 -18.66 11.98 9.68
C PRO A 105 -19.58 10.76 9.56
N SER A 106 -20.56 10.80 8.66
CA SER A 106 -21.56 9.73 8.50
C SER A 106 -21.20 8.70 7.45
N LEU A 107 -20.11 8.89 6.73
CA LEU A 107 -19.73 7.98 5.66
C LEU A 107 -18.89 6.81 6.17
N PRO A 108 -19.14 5.58 5.66
CA PRO A 108 -18.25 4.45 5.92
C PRO A 108 -16.87 4.69 5.30
N VAL A 109 -15.82 4.17 5.96
CA VAL A 109 -14.43 4.33 5.54
C VAL A 109 -13.82 2.99 5.16
N TYR A 110 -13.32 2.92 3.95
CA TYR A 110 -12.61 1.75 3.41
C TYR A 110 -11.15 2.12 3.18
N LEU A 111 -10.23 1.27 3.64
CA LEU A 111 -8.80 1.45 3.43
C LEU A 111 -8.34 0.55 2.28
N PHE A 112 -7.69 1.14 1.29
CA PHE A 112 -7.06 0.42 0.18
C PHE A 112 -5.55 0.51 0.32
N GLY A 113 -4.87 -0.63 0.49
CA GLY A 113 -3.41 -0.67 0.56
C GLY A 113 -2.81 -1.50 -0.57
N HIS A 114 -1.85 -0.91 -1.30
CA HIS A 114 -1.10 -1.60 -2.34
C HIS A 114 0.34 -1.90 -1.89
N SER A 115 0.84 -3.10 -2.15
CA SER A 115 2.25 -3.49 -1.91
C SER A 115 2.71 -3.12 -0.47
N MET A 116 3.73 -2.28 -0.30
CA MET A 116 4.11 -1.75 1.02
C MET A 116 2.91 -1.14 1.75
N GLY A 117 2.06 -0.40 1.07
CA GLY A 117 0.82 0.15 1.63
C GLY A 117 -0.14 -0.92 2.15
N SER A 118 -0.10 -2.14 1.59
CA SER A 118 -0.86 -3.27 2.12
C SER A 118 -0.31 -3.74 3.47
N PHE A 119 1.01 -3.71 3.68
CA PHE A 119 1.61 -4.02 4.99
C PHE A 119 1.28 -2.93 6.02
N VAL A 120 1.32 -1.65 5.63
CA VAL A 120 0.86 -0.53 6.48
C VAL A 120 -0.60 -0.73 6.87
N SER A 121 -1.48 -1.06 5.92
CA SER A 121 -2.90 -1.31 6.15
C SER A 121 -3.13 -2.54 7.04
N ARG A 122 -2.34 -3.60 6.87
CA ARG A 122 -2.40 -4.80 7.74
C ARG A 122 -2.02 -4.49 9.18
N GLU A 123 -1.05 -3.62 9.44
CA GLU A 123 -0.74 -3.16 10.80
C GLU A 123 -1.81 -2.21 11.32
N TYR A 124 -2.35 -1.32 10.48
CA TYR A 124 -3.42 -0.39 10.82
C TYR A 124 -4.65 -1.12 11.39
N ILE A 125 -5.18 -2.11 10.70
CA ILE A 125 -6.39 -2.85 11.11
C ILE A 125 -6.24 -3.63 12.41
N THR A 126 -5.01 -3.85 12.88
CA THR A 126 -4.77 -4.47 14.19
C THR A 126 -4.79 -3.47 15.35
N ARG A 127 -4.70 -2.17 15.06
CA ARG A 127 -4.62 -1.10 16.05
C ARG A 127 -5.90 -0.29 16.17
N TYR A 128 -6.51 -0.01 15.02
CA TYR A 128 -7.66 0.88 14.92
C TYR A 128 -8.87 0.08 14.42
N LYS A 129 -10.03 0.35 15.04
CA LYS A 129 -11.29 -0.36 14.76
C LYS A 129 -12.31 0.58 14.12
N ASP A 130 -11.85 1.46 13.27
CA ASP A 130 -12.62 2.56 12.71
C ASP A 130 -12.83 2.46 11.19
N LEU A 131 -12.56 1.30 10.61
CA LEU A 131 -12.80 1.02 9.20
C LEU A 131 -14.02 0.13 9.03
N ASP A 132 -14.75 0.37 7.95
CA ASP A 132 -15.88 -0.46 7.50
C ASP A 132 -15.44 -1.54 6.51
N GLY A 133 -14.17 -1.55 6.10
CA GLY A 133 -13.54 -2.61 5.32
C GLY A 133 -12.13 -2.27 4.89
N VAL A 134 -11.39 -3.27 4.43
CA VAL A 134 -10.02 -3.12 3.91
C VAL A 134 -9.82 -3.90 2.61
N ILE A 135 -9.10 -3.29 1.69
CA ILE A 135 -8.67 -3.89 0.42
C ILE A 135 -7.16 -3.98 0.43
N LEU A 136 -6.62 -5.16 0.15
CA LEU A 136 -5.20 -5.45 0.12
C LEU A 136 -4.80 -5.91 -1.29
N SER A 137 -4.13 -5.04 -2.02
CA SER A 137 -3.63 -5.27 -3.39
C SER A 137 -2.15 -5.61 -3.37
N GLY A 138 -1.73 -6.66 -4.07
CA GLY A 138 -0.32 -7.02 -4.23
C GLY A 138 0.39 -7.31 -2.90
N THR A 139 -0.31 -7.88 -1.93
CA THR A 139 0.27 -8.17 -0.60
C THR A 139 1.13 -9.42 -0.60
N GLY A 140 2.27 -9.38 0.11
CA GLY A 140 3.12 -10.55 0.34
C GLY A 140 2.61 -11.45 1.46
N GLY A 141 3.05 -12.72 1.44
CA GLY A 141 2.83 -13.68 2.51
C GLY A 141 3.64 -13.39 3.78
N SER A 142 3.72 -14.38 4.65
CA SER A 142 4.54 -14.31 5.86
C SER A 142 6.04 -14.38 5.51
N ASN A 143 6.82 -13.55 6.19
CA ASN A 143 8.27 -13.57 6.09
C ASN A 143 8.89 -13.74 7.49
N PRO A 144 9.18 -14.98 7.90
CA PRO A 144 9.73 -15.25 9.24
C PRO A 144 11.14 -14.70 9.43
N SER A 145 11.89 -14.45 8.35
CA SER A 145 13.25 -13.90 8.41
C SER A 145 13.28 -12.36 8.46
N ALA A 146 12.14 -11.69 8.28
CA ALA A 146 12.08 -10.24 8.19
C ALA A 146 12.66 -9.53 9.44
N GLY A 147 12.38 -10.04 10.63
CA GLY A 147 12.94 -9.50 11.88
C GLY A 147 14.47 -9.61 11.96
N ALA A 148 15.02 -10.74 11.55
CA ALA A 148 16.48 -10.94 11.49
C ALA A 148 17.11 -10.01 10.44
N MET A 149 16.50 -9.88 9.27
CA MET A 149 16.97 -8.95 8.23
C MET A 149 16.95 -7.50 8.73
N ALA A 150 15.87 -7.07 9.40
CA ALA A 150 15.81 -5.74 10.02
C ALA A 150 16.94 -5.51 11.02
N ALA A 151 17.29 -6.52 11.83
CA ALA A 151 18.40 -6.43 12.80
C ALA A 151 19.76 -6.30 12.10
N VAL A 152 19.99 -7.08 11.03
CA VAL A 152 21.23 -6.99 10.22
C VAL A 152 21.37 -5.60 9.62
N ILE A 153 20.30 -5.06 8.99
CA ILE A 153 20.34 -3.74 8.38
C ILE A 153 20.59 -2.66 9.45
N ARG A 154 19.94 -2.74 10.61
CA ARG A 154 20.18 -1.81 11.73
C ARG A 154 21.61 -1.87 12.23
N GLY A 155 22.23 -3.04 12.25
CA GLY A 155 23.65 -3.22 12.59
C GLY A 155 24.63 -2.50 11.66
N MET A 156 24.22 -2.19 10.42
CA MET A 156 25.02 -1.42 9.45
C MET A 156 24.94 0.10 9.69
N ILE A 157 23.86 0.60 10.31
CA ILE A 157 23.60 2.03 10.48
C ILE A 157 24.72 2.77 11.24
N PRO A 158 25.28 2.26 12.35
CA PRO A 158 26.37 2.94 13.05
C PRO A 158 27.63 3.13 12.21
N LEU A 159 27.86 2.26 11.22
CA LEU A 159 29.06 2.28 10.36
C LEU A 159 28.87 3.11 9.09
N LYS A 160 27.67 3.09 8.50
CA LYS A 160 27.38 3.68 7.19
C LYS A 160 26.50 4.92 7.26
N GLY A 161 25.80 5.12 8.37
CA GLY A 161 24.78 6.16 8.54
C GLY A 161 23.36 5.69 8.15
N GLU A 162 22.36 6.26 8.79
CA GLU A 162 20.97 5.88 8.62
C GLU A 162 20.40 6.18 7.21
N LYS A 163 20.95 7.18 6.54
CA LYS A 163 20.57 7.61 5.19
C LYS A 163 21.39 6.96 4.07
N PHE A 164 22.34 6.09 4.40
CA PHE A 164 23.10 5.36 3.38
C PHE A 164 22.17 4.49 2.53
N ARG A 165 22.37 4.49 1.22
CA ARG A 165 21.65 3.65 0.25
C ARG A 165 22.56 2.50 -0.18
N SER A 166 22.05 1.29 -0.10
CA SER A 166 22.82 0.08 -0.41
C SER A 166 22.19 -0.67 -1.57
N ASP A 167 22.88 -0.66 -2.71
CA ASP A 167 22.45 -1.44 -3.88
C ASP A 167 22.42 -2.93 -3.55
N TRP A 168 23.37 -3.43 -2.74
CA TRP A 168 23.35 -4.81 -2.30
C TRP A 168 22.09 -5.21 -1.55
N ILE A 169 21.58 -4.34 -0.64
CA ILE A 169 20.32 -4.60 0.06
C ILE A 169 19.16 -4.51 -0.93
N ASN A 170 19.16 -3.51 -1.80
CA ASN A 170 18.15 -3.34 -2.83
C ASN A 170 18.04 -4.61 -3.71
N ASP A 171 19.17 -5.12 -4.19
CA ASP A 171 19.21 -6.32 -5.02
C ASP A 171 18.73 -7.58 -4.26
N LYS A 172 19.07 -7.70 -2.97
CA LYS A 172 18.56 -8.79 -2.12
C LYS A 172 17.04 -8.71 -1.91
N MET A 173 16.46 -7.50 -1.92
CA MET A 173 15.02 -7.29 -1.73
C MET A 173 14.23 -7.47 -3.03
N PHE A 174 14.76 -7.02 -4.17
CA PHE A 174 14.01 -6.88 -5.42
C PHE A 174 14.64 -7.60 -6.61
N GLY A 175 15.95 -7.88 -6.59
CA GLY A 175 16.67 -8.44 -7.74
C GLY A 175 16.15 -9.78 -8.25
N GLY A 176 15.33 -10.48 -7.45
CA GLY A 176 14.67 -11.72 -7.87
C GLY A 176 13.33 -11.52 -8.60
N PHE A 177 12.73 -10.34 -8.52
CA PHE A 177 11.35 -10.15 -9.01
C PHE A 177 11.25 -10.24 -10.54
N ASN A 178 12.24 -9.68 -11.25
CA ASN A 178 12.25 -9.72 -12.71
C ASN A 178 12.73 -11.05 -13.29
N GLN A 179 13.28 -11.96 -12.48
CA GLN A 179 13.70 -13.28 -12.94
C GLN A 179 12.56 -14.14 -13.52
N ALA A 180 11.33 -13.82 -13.12
CA ALA A 180 10.14 -14.48 -13.68
C ALA A 180 9.78 -13.99 -15.09
N PHE A 181 10.44 -12.93 -15.58
CA PHE A 181 10.14 -12.27 -16.87
C PHE A 181 11.44 -12.03 -17.66
N PRO A 182 12.19 -13.10 -18.01
CA PRO A 182 13.53 -12.98 -18.60
C PRO A 182 13.53 -12.39 -20.01
N GLU A 183 12.38 -12.41 -20.68
CA GLU A 183 12.21 -11.85 -22.03
C GLU A 183 12.00 -10.32 -22.04
N GLU A 184 11.81 -9.72 -20.85
CA GLU A 184 11.52 -8.30 -20.72
C GLU A 184 12.81 -7.52 -20.47
N GLU A 185 13.02 -6.42 -21.18
CA GLU A 185 14.22 -5.59 -21.06
C GLU A 185 14.21 -4.72 -19.79
N SER A 186 13.03 -4.27 -19.37
CA SER A 186 12.89 -3.38 -18.22
C SER A 186 13.14 -4.09 -16.89
N PRO A 187 13.93 -3.51 -15.97
CA PRO A 187 14.08 -4.02 -14.60
C PRO A 187 12.79 -3.91 -13.77
N PHE A 188 11.77 -3.21 -14.27
CA PHE A 188 10.47 -3.02 -13.64
C PHE A 188 9.33 -3.78 -14.34
N ALA A 189 9.64 -4.69 -15.25
CA ALA A 189 8.64 -5.49 -15.95
C ALA A 189 7.74 -6.29 -14.99
N TRP A 190 8.24 -6.66 -13.81
CA TRP A 190 7.46 -7.34 -12.78
C TRP A 190 6.27 -6.53 -12.24
N LEU A 191 6.22 -5.21 -12.50
CA LEU A 191 5.11 -4.34 -12.04
C LEU A 191 3.82 -4.60 -12.81
N THR A 192 3.89 -4.62 -14.13
CA THR A 192 2.71 -4.77 -15.01
C THR A 192 3.12 -5.28 -16.39
N ARG A 193 2.17 -5.88 -17.11
CA ARG A 193 2.32 -6.24 -18.53
C ARG A 193 2.14 -5.05 -19.49
N ASP A 194 1.57 -3.94 -19.00
CA ASP A 194 1.41 -2.72 -19.77
C ASP A 194 2.75 -1.99 -19.89
N ALA A 195 3.44 -2.16 -21.03
CA ALA A 195 4.75 -1.56 -21.28
C ALA A 195 4.72 -0.02 -21.22
N ALA A 196 3.58 0.61 -21.53
CA ALA A 196 3.45 2.06 -21.41
C ALA A 196 3.45 2.52 -19.93
N GLU A 197 2.84 1.75 -19.03
CA GLU A 197 2.87 2.01 -17.58
C GLU A 197 4.26 1.75 -16.99
N VAL A 198 4.97 0.71 -17.47
CA VAL A 198 6.38 0.48 -17.09
C VAL A 198 7.25 1.66 -17.52
N ALA A 199 7.12 2.14 -18.76
CA ALA A 199 7.88 3.29 -19.25
C ALA A 199 7.57 4.58 -18.47
N LYS A 200 6.32 4.81 -18.07
CA LYS A 200 5.95 5.93 -17.19
C LYS A 200 6.64 5.84 -15.83
N TYR A 201 6.68 4.63 -15.23
CA TYR A 201 7.35 4.41 -13.95
C TYR A 201 8.85 4.68 -14.04
N GLU A 202 9.51 4.22 -15.10
CA GLU A 202 10.95 4.44 -15.34
C GLU A 202 11.30 5.92 -15.58
N ALA A 203 10.44 6.63 -16.28
CA ALA A 203 10.65 8.05 -16.59
C ALA A 203 10.35 8.98 -15.40
N ASP A 204 9.68 8.49 -14.36
CA ASP A 204 9.28 9.30 -13.22
C ASP A 204 10.39 9.37 -12.15
N PRO A 205 10.99 10.56 -11.89
CA PRO A 205 12.05 10.71 -10.90
C PRO A 205 11.59 10.48 -9.44
N GLN A 206 10.28 10.40 -9.22
CA GLN A 206 9.69 10.09 -7.91
C GLN A 206 9.43 8.59 -7.73
N CYS A 207 9.75 7.77 -8.75
CA CYS A 207 9.61 6.32 -8.75
C CYS A 207 10.97 5.61 -8.76
N GLY A 208 11.01 4.32 -8.44
CA GLY A 208 12.17 3.45 -8.60
C GLY A 208 13.40 3.76 -7.75
N PHE A 209 13.32 4.67 -6.78
CA PHE A 209 14.47 5.04 -5.94
C PHE A 209 14.82 3.97 -4.91
N VAL A 210 16.10 3.89 -4.55
CA VAL A 210 16.59 2.99 -3.51
C VAL A 210 16.31 3.56 -2.12
N PHE A 211 15.76 2.77 -1.19
CA PHE A 211 15.55 3.17 0.20
C PHE A 211 16.88 3.36 0.95
N THR A 212 16.82 4.15 2.00
CA THR A 212 17.90 4.26 2.98
C THR A 212 17.98 3.00 3.85
N LEU A 213 19.09 2.78 4.55
CA LEU A 213 19.20 1.68 5.53
C LEU A 213 18.09 1.74 6.57
N SER A 214 17.79 2.94 7.08
CA SER A 214 16.68 3.12 8.03
C SER A 214 15.34 2.74 7.40
N GLY A 215 15.06 3.17 6.16
CA GLY A 215 13.83 2.83 5.45
C GLY A 215 13.66 1.33 5.21
N TYR A 216 14.73 0.63 4.81
CA TYR A 216 14.71 -0.84 4.67
C TYR A 216 14.50 -1.55 6.01
N ALA A 217 15.18 -1.10 7.08
CA ALA A 217 15.01 -1.68 8.40
C ALA A 217 13.56 -1.52 8.91
N ASP A 218 12.95 -0.37 8.63
CA ASP A 218 11.56 -0.11 8.97
C ASP A 218 10.58 -0.96 8.13
N LEU A 219 10.82 -1.10 6.83
CA LEU A 219 10.04 -1.97 5.96
C LEU A 219 10.10 -3.43 6.45
N MET A 220 11.30 -3.95 6.73
CA MET A 220 11.46 -5.33 7.21
C MET A 220 10.82 -5.52 8.59
N THR A 221 10.86 -4.50 9.46
CA THR A 221 10.16 -4.53 10.74
C THR A 221 8.65 -4.63 10.54
N LEU A 222 8.10 -3.80 9.65
CA LEU A 222 6.68 -3.80 9.32
C LEU A 222 6.23 -5.16 8.76
N ILE A 223 6.98 -5.71 7.79
CA ILE A 223 6.71 -7.04 7.21
C ILE A 223 6.70 -8.12 8.31
N GLY A 224 7.69 -8.11 9.21
CA GLY A 224 7.73 -9.06 10.33
C GLY A 224 6.53 -8.95 11.27
N ARG A 225 6.06 -7.72 11.55
CA ARG A 225 4.91 -7.45 12.42
C ARG A 225 3.58 -7.95 11.85
N VAL A 226 3.46 -7.94 10.52
CA VAL A 226 2.23 -8.34 9.81
C VAL A 226 2.30 -9.76 9.24
N SER A 227 3.28 -10.56 9.69
CA SER A 227 3.47 -11.95 9.26
C SER A 227 2.84 -12.96 10.22
N GLY A 228 2.31 -14.03 9.65
CA GLY A 228 1.88 -15.24 10.34
C GLY A 228 0.66 -15.10 11.26
N GLU A 229 0.42 -16.15 12.03
CA GLU A 229 -0.75 -16.24 12.91
C GLU A 229 -0.82 -15.16 13.99
N LYS A 230 0.34 -14.74 14.54
CA LYS A 230 0.37 -13.68 15.58
C LYS A 230 -0.25 -12.38 15.09
N TRP A 231 -0.04 -12.04 13.83
CA TRP A 231 -0.71 -10.91 13.20
C TRP A 231 -2.20 -11.20 13.01
N ALA A 232 -2.55 -12.33 12.38
CA ALA A 232 -3.93 -12.66 12.05
C ALA A 232 -4.84 -12.65 13.29
N ARG A 233 -4.34 -13.12 14.44
CA ARG A 233 -5.09 -13.12 15.72
C ARG A 233 -5.50 -11.72 16.19
N ARG A 234 -4.81 -10.67 15.75
CA ARG A 234 -5.12 -9.27 16.12
C ARG A 234 -6.14 -8.62 15.19
N VAL A 235 -6.43 -9.23 14.04
CA VAL A 235 -7.39 -8.68 13.07
C VAL A 235 -8.82 -8.87 13.60
N PRO A 236 -9.68 -7.82 13.56
CA PRO A 236 -11.09 -7.95 13.95
C PRO A 236 -11.83 -8.92 13.02
N VAL A 237 -12.57 -9.87 13.58
CA VAL A 237 -13.23 -10.94 12.80
C VAL A 237 -14.39 -10.44 11.93
N GLU A 238 -15.02 -9.35 12.34
CA GLU A 238 -16.16 -8.74 11.61
C GLU A 238 -15.72 -7.80 10.49
N LEU A 239 -14.40 -7.49 10.37
CA LEU A 239 -13.92 -6.57 9.36
C LEU A 239 -14.02 -7.20 7.97
N PRO A 240 -14.74 -6.61 7.02
CA PRO A 240 -14.73 -7.05 5.63
C PRO A 240 -13.34 -6.86 5.01
N VAL A 241 -12.81 -7.90 4.38
CA VAL A 241 -11.48 -7.90 3.76
C VAL A 241 -11.57 -8.40 2.33
N TYR A 242 -11.03 -7.63 1.39
CA TYR A 242 -10.82 -8.06 0.01
C TYR A 242 -9.35 -8.08 -0.32
N LEU A 243 -8.84 -9.25 -0.72
CA LEU A 243 -7.45 -9.40 -1.17
C LEU A 243 -7.43 -9.71 -2.66
N PHE A 244 -6.53 -9.05 -3.37
CA PHE A 244 -6.28 -9.41 -4.77
C PHE A 244 -4.84 -9.17 -5.19
N SER A 245 -4.42 -9.85 -6.25
CA SER A 245 -3.13 -9.69 -6.90
C SER A 245 -3.16 -10.31 -8.29
N GLY A 246 -2.12 -10.06 -9.08
CA GLY A 246 -1.88 -10.86 -10.28
C GLY A 246 -1.43 -12.28 -9.92
N SER A 247 -1.77 -13.26 -10.77
CA SER A 247 -1.29 -14.62 -10.58
C SER A 247 0.22 -14.77 -10.82
N CYS A 248 0.81 -13.80 -11.51
CA CYS A 248 2.24 -13.70 -11.81
C CYS A 248 2.95 -12.62 -11.00
N ASP A 249 2.37 -12.16 -9.88
CA ASP A 249 2.98 -11.19 -8.97
C ASP A 249 4.11 -11.82 -8.14
N PRO A 250 5.40 -11.43 -8.36
CA PRO A 250 6.52 -12.01 -7.63
C PRO A 250 6.57 -11.58 -6.16
N VAL A 251 6.04 -10.41 -5.77
CA VAL A 251 5.94 -9.95 -4.38
C VAL A 251 5.06 -10.87 -3.56
N GLY A 252 3.96 -11.30 -4.15
CA GLY A 252 3.06 -12.30 -3.58
C GLY A 252 3.50 -13.75 -3.82
N GLY A 253 4.72 -14.00 -4.35
CA GLY A 253 5.21 -15.34 -4.66
C GLY A 253 4.32 -16.07 -5.65
N MET A 254 3.91 -15.41 -6.73
CA MET A 254 3.00 -15.94 -7.75
C MET A 254 1.65 -16.38 -7.14
N GLY A 255 1.07 -15.50 -6.32
CA GLY A 255 -0.21 -15.70 -5.67
C GLY A 255 -0.19 -16.58 -4.40
N LYS A 256 0.93 -17.21 -4.05
CA LYS A 256 1.04 -18.06 -2.84
C LYS A 256 0.83 -17.23 -1.58
N GLY A 257 1.46 -16.06 -1.49
CA GLY A 257 1.37 -15.18 -0.32
C GLY A 257 -0.04 -14.65 -0.08
N VAL A 258 -0.74 -14.24 -1.15
CA VAL A 258 -2.14 -13.79 -1.05
C VAL A 258 -3.04 -14.91 -0.56
N ARG A 259 -2.85 -16.16 -1.06
CA ARG A 259 -3.58 -17.35 -0.57
C ARG A 259 -3.26 -17.65 0.90
N GLU A 260 -1.99 -17.54 1.31
CA GLU A 260 -1.56 -17.72 2.70
C GLU A 260 -2.25 -16.74 3.63
N VAL A 261 -2.18 -15.43 3.32
CA VAL A 261 -2.82 -14.39 4.12
C VAL A 261 -4.33 -14.61 4.21
N THR A 262 -4.97 -14.97 3.10
CA THR A 262 -6.40 -15.32 3.06
C THR A 262 -6.71 -16.49 3.99
N ASN A 263 -5.89 -17.54 3.97
CA ASN A 263 -6.09 -18.72 4.81
C ASN A 263 -5.89 -18.40 6.30
N LEU A 264 -4.87 -17.59 6.65
CA LEU A 264 -4.67 -17.13 8.02
C LEU A 264 -5.88 -16.35 8.56
N LEU A 265 -6.45 -15.47 7.75
CA LEU A 265 -7.65 -14.72 8.12
C LEU A 265 -8.88 -15.60 8.22
N ARG A 266 -9.04 -16.58 7.32
CA ARG A 266 -10.13 -17.56 7.38
C ARG A 266 -10.02 -18.43 8.64
N GLN A 267 -8.84 -18.93 8.97
CA GLN A 267 -8.58 -19.70 10.21
C GLN A 267 -8.80 -18.86 11.46
N ARG A 268 -8.59 -17.53 11.38
CA ARG A 268 -8.94 -16.59 12.46
C ARG A 268 -10.46 -16.48 12.65
N GLY A 269 -11.26 -16.86 11.66
CA GLY A 269 -12.73 -16.79 11.68
C GLY A 269 -13.32 -15.57 10.99
N LEU A 270 -12.60 -14.90 10.08
CA LEU A 270 -13.19 -13.83 9.29
C LEU A 270 -14.22 -14.42 8.30
N HIS A 271 -15.45 -13.91 8.35
CA HIS A 271 -16.56 -14.37 7.52
C HIS A 271 -16.74 -13.51 6.25
N HIS A 272 -16.39 -12.22 6.31
CA HIS A 272 -16.50 -11.28 5.21
C HIS A 272 -15.17 -11.18 4.44
N LEU A 273 -14.76 -12.29 3.82
CA LEU A 273 -13.46 -12.43 3.18
C LEU A 273 -13.61 -12.77 1.70
N LYS A 274 -13.16 -11.88 0.82
CA LYS A 274 -13.06 -12.11 -0.64
C LYS A 274 -11.59 -12.18 -1.05
N MET A 275 -11.26 -13.08 -1.97
CA MET A 275 -9.93 -13.13 -2.60
C MET A 275 -10.09 -13.37 -4.11
N LYS A 276 -9.28 -12.65 -4.92
CA LYS A 276 -9.20 -12.87 -6.36
C LYS A 276 -7.75 -12.80 -6.84
N LEU A 277 -7.35 -13.73 -7.69
CA LEU A 277 -6.11 -13.66 -8.45
C LEU A 277 -6.48 -13.46 -9.92
N TYR A 278 -5.95 -12.39 -10.52
CA TYR A 278 -6.17 -12.09 -11.94
C TYR A 278 -5.17 -12.88 -12.78
N PRO A 279 -5.65 -13.68 -13.74
CA PRO A 279 -4.77 -14.50 -14.57
C PRO A 279 -3.71 -13.65 -15.29
N GLU A 280 -2.47 -14.15 -15.30
CA GLU A 280 -1.30 -13.51 -15.92
C GLU A 280 -0.95 -12.10 -15.40
N GLY A 281 -1.82 -11.46 -14.62
CA GLY A 281 -1.55 -10.15 -14.01
C GLY A 281 -0.30 -10.19 -13.15
N ARG A 282 0.46 -9.08 -13.15
CA ARG A 282 1.67 -8.88 -12.36
C ARG A 282 1.33 -8.12 -11.07
N HIS A 283 2.22 -7.29 -10.56
CA HIS A 283 2.10 -6.68 -9.23
C HIS A 283 1.06 -5.55 -9.15
N GLU A 284 1.10 -4.62 -10.09
CA GLU A 284 0.30 -3.39 -10.08
C GLU A 284 -1.03 -3.56 -10.82
N MET A 285 -1.99 -4.20 -10.19
CA MET A 285 -3.26 -4.53 -10.83
C MET A 285 -4.08 -3.31 -11.27
N LEU A 286 -3.89 -2.14 -10.66
CA LEU A 286 -4.55 -0.89 -11.09
C LEU A 286 -3.93 -0.30 -12.36
N ASN A 287 -2.75 -0.76 -12.75
CA ASN A 287 -2.00 -0.35 -13.94
C ASN A 287 -1.85 -1.50 -14.95
N GLU A 288 -2.57 -2.61 -14.75
CA GLU A 288 -2.52 -3.79 -15.61
C GLU A 288 -3.37 -3.63 -16.87
N LEU A 289 -3.12 -4.47 -17.88
CA LEU A 289 -3.95 -4.52 -19.10
C LEU A 289 -5.43 -4.76 -18.79
N CYS A 290 -5.72 -5.48 -17.70
CA CYS A 290 -7.08 -5.74 -17.22
C CYS A 290 -7.54 -4.76 -16.13
N ARG A 291 -6.94 -3.57 -16.01
CA ARG A 291 -7.25 -2.61 -14.93
C ARG A 291 -8.74 -2.27 -14.82
N GLN A 292 -9.46 -2.21 -15.91
CA GLN A 292 -10.90 -1.93 -15.86
C GLN A 292 -11.67 -3.01 -15.10
N GLU A 293 -11.36 -4.29 -15.33
CA GLU A 293 -11.95 -5.39 -14.56
C GLU A 293 -11.64 -5.26 -13.06
N VAL A 294 -10.42 -4.84 -12.72
CA VAL A 294 -10.01 -4.62 -11.32
C VAL A 294 -10.81 -3.47 -10.69
N TYR A 295 -10.96 -2.36 -11.41
CA TYR A 295 -11.75 -1.20 -10.96
C TYR A 295 -13.21 -1.59 -10.70
N ASP A 296 -13.82 -2.32 -11.63
CA ASP A 296 -15.21 -2.79 -11.52
C ASP A 296 -15.39 -3.77 -10.34
N ASP A 297 -14.45 -4.68 -10.14
CA ASP A 297 -14.45 -5.62 -9.01
C ASP A 297 -14.33 -4.94 -7.65
N VAL A 298 -13.49 -3.88 -7.55
CA VAL A 298 -13.36 -3.07 -6.33
C VAL A 298 -14.66 -2.31 -6.09
N LEU A 299 -15.21 -1.64 -7.11
CA LEU A 299 -16.48 -0.92 -7.02
C LEU A 299 -17.62 -1.86 -6.59
N ALA A 300 -17.71 -3.03 -7.21
CA ALA A 300 -18.72 -4.03 -6.88
C ALA A 300 -18.57 -4.54 -5.44
N TRP A 301 -17.33 -4.68 -4.93
CA TRP A 301 -17.10 -5.07 -3.56
C TRP A 301 -17.52 -3.96 -2.58
N LEU A 302 -17.10 -2.71 -2.82
CA LEU A 302 -17.46 -1.55 -2.01
C LEU A 302 -18.98 -1.37 -1.92
N SER A 303 -19.69 -1.53 -3.04
CA SER A 303 -21.15 -1.39 -3.12
C SER A 303 -21.91 -2.41 -2.26
N ARG A 304 -21.33 -3.61 -2.03
CA ARG A 304 -21.90 -4.67 -1.19
C ARG A 304 -21.71 -4.42 0.31
N GLN A 305 -20.78 -3.53 0.70
CA GLN A 305 -20.52 -3.21 2.10
C GLN A 305 -21.48 -2.17 2.68
N LYS A 306 -22.41 -1.65 1.89
CA LYS A 306 -23.40 -0.69 2.37
C LYS A 306 -24.24 -1.32 3.49
N LYS A 307 -24.21 -0.70 4.67
CA LYS A 307 -25.22 -0.99 5.69
C LYS A 307 -26.55 -0.47 5.14
N VAL A 308 -27.54 -1.36 5.01
CA VAL A 308 -28.92 -1.02 4.71
C VAL A 308 -29.49 -0.18 5.83
#